data_9c582bcb86317085c36a5cc7a44a33d0
#
_entry.id   9c582bcb86317085c36a5cc7a44a33d0
#
_cell.length_a   1.000
_cell.length_b   1.000
_cell.length_c   1.000
_cell.angle_alpha   90.00
_cell.angle_beta   90.00
_cell.angle_gamma   90.00
#
_symmetry.space_group_name_H-M   'P 1'
#
loop_
_entity.id
_entity.type
_entity.pdbx_description
1 polymer ?
#
loop_
_entity_poly.entity_id
_entity_poly.type
_entity_poly.pdbx_seq_one_letter_code
_entity_poly.pdbx_strand_id
1 'polypeptide(L)'
;LVELRDSWRQVDGLVHVNRFREFARYQQLCAASGLRTVSLENQAHVLHYPDVRSLTHELKALGAHNLNPGRPGGLTGRARILGLVEAYEQLRQASGLPATYQVVYAVLEKPV
;
A
#
# COMPACT_ATOMS: atom_id res chain seq x y z
N LEU A 1 -1.63 -2.87 0.89
CA LEU A 1 -0.36 -3.60 0.72
C LEU A 1 0.12 -4.22 2.03
N VAL A 2 -0.79 -4.95 2.67
CA VAL A 2 -0.49 -5.60 3.96
C VAL A 2 0.67 -6.58 3.83
N GLU A 3 0.76 -7.29 2.71
CA GLU A 3 1.81 -8.27 2.47
C GLU A 3 3.20 -7.62 2.49
N LEU A 4 3.35 -6.50 1.80
CA LEU A 4 4.62 -5.78 1.75
C LEU A 4 4.97 -5.18 3.12
N ARG A 5 3.99 -4.59 3.78
CA ARG A 5 4.17 -4.01 5.12
C ARG A 5 4.62 -5.07 6.12
N ASP A 6 3.97 -6.22 6.13
CA ASP A 6 4.28 -7.29 7.08
C ASP A 6 5.63 -7.92 6.77
N SER A 7 5.99 -8.05 5.50
CA SER A 7 7.29 -8.58 5.09
C SER A 7 8.43 -7.65 5.54
N TRP A 8 8.27 -6.34 5.38
CA TRP A 8 9.25 -5.38 5.88
C TRP A 8 9.35 -5.40 7.41
N ARG A 9 8.23 -5.58 8.10
CA ARG A 9 8.22 -5.67 9.56
C ARG A 9 9.08 -6.83 10.06
N GLN A 10 9.11 -7.94 9.36
CA GLN A 10 9.96 -9.08 9.70
C GLN A 10 11.44 -8.77 9.54
N VAL A 11 11.77 -7.81 8.68
CA VAL A 11 13.17 -7.48 8.38
C VAL A 11 13.75 -6.51 9.39
N ASP A 12 13.10 -5.36 9.63
CA ASP A 12 13.68 -4.30 10.45
C ASP A 12 12.71 -3.52 11.32
N GLY A 13 11.40 -3.77 11.18
CA GLY A 13 10.39 -3.05 11.96
C GLY A 13 10.18 -1.60 11.56
N LEU A 14 10.89 -1.10 10.55
CA LEU A 14 10.73 0.27 10.09
C LEU A 14 9.52 0.42 9.17
N VAL A 15 9.05 1.66 9.02
CA VAL A 15 7.93 1.94 8.13
C VAL A 15 8.45 2.18 6.72
N HIS A 16 8.21 1.23 5.82
CA HIS A 16 8.61 1.29 4.41
C HIS A 16 7.45 1.48 3.45
N VAL A 17 6.23 1.41 3.96
CA VAL A 17 5.00 1.59 3.18
C VAL A 17 4.18 2.68 3.84
N ASN A 18 3.70 3.64 3.05
CA ASN A 18 2.87 4.71 3.57
C ASN A 18 1.63 4.12 4.25
N ARG A 19 1.28 4.69 5.40
CA ARG A 19 0.08 4.30 6.11
C ARG A 19 -1.13 4.86 5.37
N PHE A 20 -2.00 3.98 4.92
CA PHE A 20 -3.25 4.37 4.30
C PHE A 20 -4.30 4.65 5.38
N ARG A 21 -5.18 5.61 5.10
CA ARG A 21 -6.24 5.96 6.05
C ARG A 21 -7.31 4.87 6.06
N GLU A 22 -7.89 4.64 7.23
CA GLU A 22 -9.02 3.74 7.35
C GLU A 22 -10.24 4.31 6.63
N PHE A 23 -11.13 3.41 6.17
CA PHE A 23 -12.33 3.80 5.44
C PHE A 23 -13.19 4.82 6.20
N ALA A 24 -13.33 4.63 7.52
CA ALA A 24 -14.08 5.56 8.36
C ALA A 24 -13.56 7.00 8.27
N ARG A 25 -12.26 7.17 8.08
CA ARG A 25 -11.67 8.49 7.92
C ARG A 25 -12.09 9.14 6.60
N TYR A 26 -12.19 8.37 5.54
CA TYR A 26 -12.69 8.87 4.26
C TYR A 26 -14.15 9.28 4.36
N GLN A 27 -14.95 8.52 5.10
CA GLN A 27 -16.34 8.89 5.37
C GLN A 27 -16.43 10.23 6.07
N GLN A 28 -15.58 10.47 7.10
CA GLN A 28 -15.53 11.73 7.81
C GLN A 28 -15.10 12.89 6.91
N LEU A 29 -14.10 12.69 6.08
CA LEU A 29 -13.61 13.70 5.15
C LEU A 29 -14.68 14.09 4.13
N CYS A 30 -15.41 13.12 3.61
CA CYS A 30 -16.52 13.40 2.68
C CYS A 30 -17.62 14.19 3.38
N ALA A 31 -17.98 13.81 4.59
CA ALA A 31 -19.02 14.53 5.36
C ALA A 31 -18.60 15.97 5.66
N ALA A 32 -17.31 16.20 5.92
CA ALA A 32 -16.78 17.53 6.25
C ALA A 32 -16.51 18.40 5.02
N SER A 33 -16.54 17.85 3.81
CA SER A 33 -16.16 18.55 2.59
C SER A 33 -17.15 19.62 2.13
N GLY A 34 -18.40 19.58 2.63
CA GLY A 34 -19.47 20.42 2.12
C GLY A 34 -20.09 19.94 0.83
N LEU A 35 -19.62 18.82 0.30
CA LEU A 35 -20.15 18.19 -0.91
C LEU A 35 -21.12 17.07 -0.52
N ARG A 36 -22.06 16.77 -1.40
CA ARG A 36 -22.98 15.66 -1.19
C ARG A 36 -22.30 14.35 -1.62
N THR A 37 -22.24 13.39 -0.72
CA THR A 37 -21.71 12.08 -1.05
C THR A 37 -22.75 11.27 -1.81
N VAL A 38 -22.49 11.00 -3.08
CA VAL A 38 -23.35 10.17 -3.91
C VAL A 38 -23.03 8.70 -3.66
N SER A 39 -21.76 8.35 -3.69
CA SER A 39 -21.32 7.00 -3.37
C SER A 39 -19.94 7.03 -2.72
N LEU A 40 -19.70 6.07 -1.83
CA LEU A 40 -18.41 5.88 -1.17
C LEU A 40 -18.26 4.38 -0.94
N GLU A 41 -17.31 3.77 -1.62
CA GLU A 41 -17.09 2.33 -1.57
C GLU A 41 -15.63 2.01 -1.29
N ASN A 42 -15.42 0.91 -0.59
CA ASN A 42 -14.11 0.36 -0.32
C ASN A 42 -14.04 -1.03 -0.94
N GLN A 43 -13.09 -1.24 -1.84
CA GLN A 43 -12.91 -2.52 -2.53
C GLN A 43 -11.49 -3.01 -2.38
N ALA A 44 -11.34 -4.31 -2.14
CA ALA A 44 -10.04 -4.96 -2.12
C ALA A 44 -9.76 -5.57 -3.49
N HIS A 45 -8.58 -5.29 -4.02
CA HIS A 45 -8.10 -5.86 -5.27
C HIS A 45 -6.78 -6.58 -5.02
N VAL A 46 -6.72 -7.86 -5.33
CA VAL A 46 -5.49 -8.64 -5.19
C VAL A 46 -4.85 -8.79 -6.56
N LEU A 47 -3.66 -8.23 -6.71
CA LEU A 47 -2.85 -8.40 -7.91
C LEU A 47 -1.70 -9.36 -7.61
N HIS A 48 -1.17 -10.00 -8.65
CA HIS A 48 -0.07 -10.94 -8.51
C HIS A 48 1.12 -10.47 -9.34
N TYR A 49 2.30 -10.55 -8.75
CA TYR A 49 3.55 -10.09 -9.37
C TYR A 49 4.53 -11.25 -9.46
N PRO A 50 5.36 -11.29 -10.51
CA PRO A 50 6.34 -12.37 -10.63
C PRO A 50 7.41 -12.33 -9.54
N ASP A 51 7.75 -11.13 -9.06
CA ASP A 51 8.76 -10.94 -8.03
C ASP A 51 8.57 -9.61 -7.28
N VAL A 52 9.33 -9.44 -6.20
CA VAL A 52 9.28 -8.21 -5.38
C VAL A 52 9.77 -7.01 -6.19
N ARG A 53 10.74 -7.20 -7.08
CA ARG A 53 11.28 -6.11 -7.91
C ARG A 53 10.20 -5.50 -8.79
N SER A 54 9.38 -6.33 -9.42
CA SER A 54 8.27 -5.87 -10.26
C SER A 54 7.25 -5.09 -9.44
N LEU A 55 6.92 -5.59 -8.25
CA LEU A 55 6.00 -4.90 -7.33
C LEU A 55 6.53 -3.53 -6.92
N THR A 56 7.78 -3.46 -6.49
CA THR A 56 8.36 -2.20 -6.02
C THR A 56 8.52 -1.20 -7.16
N HIS A 57 8.81 -1.68 -8.35
CA HIS A 57 8.89 -0.83 -9.54
C HIS A 57 7.54 -0.18 -9.85
N GLU A 58 6.46 -0.95 -9.80
CA GLU A 58 5.12 -0.43 -10.03
C GLU A 58 4.70 0.56 -8.95
N LEU A 59 5.01 0.27 -7.69
CA LEU A 59 4.71 1.20 -6.60
C LEU A 59 5.41 2.54 -6.76
N LYS A 60 6.65 2.56 -7.23
CA LYS A 60 7.35 3.80 -7.54
C LYS A 60 6.65 4.58 -8.66
N ALA A 61 6.22 3.87 -9.71
CA ALA A 61 5.52 4.50 -10.83
C ALA A 61 4.20 5.12 -10.39
N LEU A 62 3.52 4.51 -9.40
CA LEU A 62 2.27 5.03 -8.84
C LEU A 62 2.48 6.09 -7.76
N GLY A 63 3.72 6.38 -7.38
CA GLY A 63 4.01 7.32 -6.30
C GLY A 63 3.74 6.78 -4.91
N ALA A 64 3.51 5.49 -4.75
CA ALA A 64 3.17 4.85 -3.47
C ALA A 64 4.41 4.37 -2.72
N HIS A 65 5.50 5.11 -2.82
CA HIS A 65 6.72 4.81 -2.08
C HIS A 65 6.69 5.41 -0.69
N ASN A 66 7.59 4.95 0.18
CA ASN A 66 7.65 5.41 1.56
C ASN A 66 8.18 6.83 1.67
N LEU A 67 7.33 7.75 2.17
CA LEU A 67 7.68 9.13 2.45
C LEU A 67 7.67 9.43 3.96
N ASN A 68 7.45 8.42 4.80
CA ASN A 68 7.32 8.64 6.24
C ASN A 68 8.67 8.92 6.90
N PRO A 69 8.69 9.72 7.97
CA PRO A 69 9.90 9.84 8.81
C PRO A 69 10.33 8.47 9.33
N GLY A 70 11.63 8.27 9.51
CA GLY A 70 12.17 6.99 9.94
C GLY A 70 12.57 6.06 8.82
N ARG A 71 12.30 6.46 7.57
CA ARG A 71 12.83 5.75 6.42
C ARG A 71 14.36 5.78 6.48
N PRO A 72 15.06 4.64 6.30
CA PRO A 72 16.52 4.64 6.26
C PRO A 72 17.00 5.61 5.18
N GLY A 73 17.86 6.54 5.56
CA GLY A 73 18.51 7.42 4.62
C GLY A 73 19.57 6.66 3.84
N GLY A 74 19.73 7.01 2.56
CA GLY A 74 20.75 6.41 1.73
C GLY A 74 20.47 4.98 1.34
N LEU A 75 21.53 4.19 1.24
CA LEU A 75 21.43 2.82 0.75
C LEU A 75 20.85 1.90 1.80
N THR A 76 19.69 1.33 1.50
CA THR A 76 19.19 0.17 2.24
C THR A 76 20.15 -0.97 1.93
N GLY A 77 20.76 -1.56 2.96
CA GLY A 77 21.70 -2.62 2.75
C GLY A 77 21.14 -3.76 1.92
N ARG A 78 21.99 -4.34 1.08
CA ARG A 78 21.61 -5.48 0.25
C ARG A 78 20.99 -6.60 1.11
N ALA A 79 21.49 -6.80 2.33
CA ALA A 79 20.96 -7.80 3.24
C ALA A 79 19.49 -7.56 3.59
N ARG A 80 19.08 -6.30 3.76
CA ARG A 80 17.69 -5.95 4.05
C ARG A 80 16.79 -6.25 2.86
N ILE A 81 17.24 -5.92 1.66
CA ILE A 81 16.50 -6.21 0.42
C ILE A 81 16.33 -7.72 0.26
N LEU A 82 17.39 -8.49 0.46
CA LEU A 82 17.31 -9.94 0.39
C LEU A 82 16.38 -10.51 1.46
N GLY A 83 16.39 -9.92 2.66
CA GLY A 83 15.46 -10.30 3.72
C GLY A 83 14.01 -10.04 3.35
N LEU A 84 13.72 -8.91 2.70
CA LEU A 84 12.39 -8.60 2.21
C LEU A 84 11.93 -9.61 1.17
N VAL A 85 12.80 -9.90 0.19
CA VAL A 85 12.49 -10.87 -0.87
C VAL A 85 12.18 -12.23 -0.25
N GLU A 86 13.01 -12.69 0.68
CA GLU A 86 12.84 -13.97 1.34
C GLU A 86 11.51 -14.02 2.14
N ALA A 87 11.21 -12.97 2.90
CA ALA A 87 9.98 -12.90 3.68
C ALA A 87 8.75 -12.89 2.78
N TYR A 88 8.78 -12.14 1.70
CA TYR A 88 7.66 -12.03 0.77
C TYR A 88 7.45 -13.33 -0.03
N GLU A 89 8.55 -14.01 -0.39
CA GLU A 89 8.47 -15.27 -1.14
C GLU A 89 7.65 -16.34 -0.40
N GLN A 90 7.60 -16.29 0.93
CA GLN A 90 6.78 -17.22 1.70
C GLN A 90 5.29 -17.07 1.41
N LEU A 91 4.88 -15.94 0.84
CA LEU A 91 3.49 -15.67 0.49
C LEU A 91 3.16 -16.07 -0.95
N ARG A 92 4.13 -16.58 -1.70
CA ARG A 92 3.95 -16.90 -3.12
C ARG A 92 2.81 -17.89 -3.33
N GLN A 93 1.98 -17.57 -4.32
CA GLN A 93 0.87 -18.40 -4.76
C GLN A 93 1.14 -18.89 -6.18
N ALA A 94 0.28 -19.76 -6.69
CA ALA A 94 0.42 -20.27 -8.06
C ALA A 94 0.46 -19.15 -9.11
N SER A 95 -0.25 -18.05 -8.86
CA SER A 95 -0.32 -16.90 -9.77
C SER A 95 0.83 -15.90 -9.57
N GLY A 96 1.64 -16.06 -8.55
CA GLY A 96 2.74 -15.15 -8.21
C GLY A 96 2.64 -14.63 -6.79
N LEU A 97 3.36 -13.54 -6.51
CA LEU A 97 3.33 -12.88 -5.21
C LEU A 97 2.07 -12.01 -5.08
N PRO A 98 1.23 -12.25 -4.07
CA PRO A 98 0.01 -11.47 -3.91
C PRO A 98 0.30 -10.07 -3.37
N ALA A 99 -0.42 -9.08 -3.85
CA ALA A 99 -0.41 -7.73 -3.30
C ALA A 99 -1.84 -7.22 -3.25
N THR A 100 -2.33 -6.95 -2.04
CA THR A 100 -3.69 -6.52 -1.82
C THR A 100 -3.76 -4.99 -1.79
N TYR A 101 -4.54 -4.43 -2.71
CA TYR A 101 -4.81 -3.00 -2.76
C TYR A 101 -6.21 -2.73 -2.24
N GLN A 102 -6.31 -1.85 -1.24
CA GLN A 102 -7.59 -1.32 -0.80
C GLN A 102 -7.84 -0.03 -1.56
N VAL A 103 -8.90 0.00 -2.35
CA VAL A 103 -9.23 1.16 -3.19
C VAL A 103 -10.53 1.77 -2.71
N VAL A 104 -10.49 3.07 -2.41
CA VAL A 104 -11.69 3.82 -2.02
C VAL A 104 -12.18 4.57 -3.25
N TYR A 105 -13.43 4.27 -3.64
CA TYR A 105 -14.10 4.96 -4.73
C TYR A 105 -15.10 5.94 -4.14
N ALA A 106 -14.95 7.21 -4.48
CA ALA A 106 -15.83 8.26 -3.98
C ALA A 106 -16.42 9.06 -5.13
N VAL A 107 -17.73 9.25 -5.10
CA VAL A 107 -18.43 10.17 -6.01
C VAL A 107 -19.11 11.22 -5.17
N LEU A 108 -18.70 12.47 -5.38
CA LEU A 108 -19.21 13.61 -4.63
C LEU A 108 -19.86 14.58 -5.60
N GLU A 109 -20.91 15.23 -5.15
CA GLU A 109 -21.66 16.17 -5.98
C GLU A 109 -21.68 17.54 -5.30
N LYS A 110 -21.41 18.59 -6.09
CA LYS A 110 -21.48 19.95 -5.60
C LYS A 110 -22.96 20.28 -5.30
N PRO A 111 -23.27 20.80 -4.09
CA PRO A 111 -24.63 21.18 -3.79
C PRO A 111 -25.10 22.35 -4.66
N VAL A 112 -26.36 22.32 -5.00
CA VAL A 112 -26.99 23.38 -5.79
C VAL A 112 -27.29 24.62 -4.96
#